data_038545862a28cc825d56642f50638689
#
_entry.id   038545862a28cc825d56642f50638689
#
_cell.length_a   1.000
_cell.length_b   1.000
_cell.length_c   1.000
_cell.angle_alpha   90.00
_cell.angle_beta   90.00
_cell.angle_gamma   90.00
#
_symmetry.space_group_name_H-M   'P 1'
#
loop_
_entity.id
_entity.type
_entity.pdbx_description
1 polymer ?
#
loop_
_entity_poly.entity_id
_entity_poly.type
_entity_poly.pdbx_seq_one_letter_code
_entity_poly.pdbx_strand_id
1 'polypeptide(L)'
;MSQPNSDSQIDLTAPLDGAQLVGKRVLITGGASGIGAGCAKLFVEHGAHVVIADFNEQLGKAVVEKLEGLKGTIHFIPVDVTSFTSQKAMFANALAILPGSEIDVLIPCAVVMGGFWDYTPQPASSLTSTDPQITAVEPPTRGLQVGLLGTYHSALLCAKYCMGLHTQQDSPNPAPSSALQFDKSIILLGSLASYGSLPGSPEYTAMKWGTRGLFRSLRSELVRTGVRVHMLAPTFVETPMTAGIVPGLREKGVGFATVESVAGVVGRLVGERGWNGRAFAVMPDEVVDLCDDHEGKNSGIVWDEMTGRGLLKAPPKFDVPKSHI
;
A
#
# COMPACT_ATOMS: atom_id res chain seq x y z
N MET A 1 -7.30 -21.46 18.14
CA MET A 1 -7.36 -21.21 16.69
C MET A 1 -5.95 -21.40 16.18
N SER A 2 -5.69 -22.40 15.35
CA SER A 2 -4.40 -22.55 14.68
C SER A 2 -4.27 -21.37 13.71
N GLN A 3 -3.29 -20.53 13.95
CA GLN A 3 -2.87 -19.54 12.96
C GLN A 3 -2.54 -20.29 11.65
N PRO A 4 -2.85 -19.75 10.47
CA PRO A 4 -2.37 -20.33 9.24
C PRO A 4 -0.85 -20.47 9.35
N ASN A 5 -0.35 -21.63 8.97
CA ASN A 5 1.00 -22.12 9.19
C ASN A 5 2.02 -21.05 8.80
N SER A 6 2.72 -20.46 9.77
CA SER A 6 3.78 -19.47 9.58
C SER A 6 4.98 -20.02 8.80
N ASP A 7 5.07 -21.34 8.67
CA ASP A 7 6.24 -22.05 8.15
C ASP A 7 6.12 -22.49 6.67
N SER A 8 4.96 -22.29 6.03
CA SER A 8 4.86 -22.54 4.59
C SER A 8 5.54 -21.43 3.82
N GLN A 9 6.72 -21.69 3.29
CA GLN A 9 7.33 -20.83 2.28
C GLN A 9 6.34 -20.67 1.11
N ILE A 10 6.02 -19.43 0.81
CA ILE A 10 5.14 -19.08 -0.31
C ILE A 10 5.96 -19.16 -1.58
N ASP A 11 5.61 -20.09 -2.47
CA ASP A 11 6.18 -20.10 -3.81
C ASP A 11 5.61 -18.94 -4.64
N LEU A 12 6.36 -17.84 -4.66
CA LEU A 12 6.02 -16.66 -5.45
C LEU A 12 6.47 -16.79 -6.91
N THR A 13 7.13 -17.89 -7.29
CA THR A 13 7.58 -18.13 -8.67
C THR A 13 6.53 -18.84 -9.52
N ALA A 14 5.58 -19.55 -8.91
CA ALA A 14 4.50 -20.22 -9.62
C ALA A 14 3.66 -19.19 -10.43
N PRO A 15 3.11 -19.50 -11.59
CA PRO A 15 2.23 -18.61 -12.35
C PRO A 15 1.01 -18.16 -11.53
N LEU A 16 0.56 -16.90 -11.70
CA LEU A 16 -0.67 -16.44 -11.08
C LEU A 16 -1.87 -17.25 -11.60
N ASP A 17 -2.66 -17.86 -10.70
CA ASP A 17 -3.95 -18.41 -11.07
C ASP A 17 -4.98 -17.29 -11.21
N GLY A 18 -5.12 -16.77 -12.43
CA GLY A 18 -6.06 -15.70 -12.73
C GLY A 18 -7.53 -16.07 -12.55
N ALA A 19 -7.86 -17.38 -12.46
CA ALA A 19 -9.24 -17.82 -12.24
C ALA A 19 -9.80 -17.33 -10.89
N GLN A 20 -8.94 -17.16 -9.90
CA GLN A 20 -9.30 -16.65 -8.57
C GLN A 20 -9.67 -15.15 -8.56
N LEU A 21 -9.33 -14.42 -9.63
CA LEU A 21 -9.61 -13.00 -9.77
C LEU A 21 -10.91 -12.71 -10.52
N VAL A 22 -11.45 -13.71 -11.21
CA VAL A 22 -12.68 -13.56 -12.01
C VAL A 22 -13.85 -13.11 -11.11
N GLY A 23 -14.55 -12.06 -11.55
CA GLY A 23 -15.71 -11.51 -10.86
C GLY A 23 -15.42 -10.78 -9.54
N LYS A 24 -14.14 -10.66 -9.11
CA LYS A 24 -13.77 -9.87 -7.92
C LYS A 24 -14.13 -8.39 -8.11
N ARG A 25 -14.70 -7.79 -7.09
CA ARG A 25 -15.08 -6.37 -7.03
C ARG A 25 -13.97 -5.59 -6.34
N VAL A 26 -13.23 -4.81 -7.12
CA VAL A 26 -11.97 -4.20 -6.70
C VAL A 26 -12.09 -2.68 -6.67
N LEU A 27 -11.73 -2.04 -5.57
CA LEU A 27 -11.57 -0.59 -5.46
C LEU A 27 -10.08 -0.26 -5.26
N ILE A 28 -9.55 0.64 -6.09
CA ILE A 28 -8.16 1.08 -6.06
C ILE A 28 -8.10 2.60 -5.96
N THR A 29 -7.60 3.17 -4.87
CA THR A 29 -7.27 4.60 -4.82
C THR A 29 -5.87 4.84 -5.37
N GLY A 30 -5.63 6.01 -6.00
CA GLY A 30 -4.38 6.22 -6.74
C GLY A 30 -4.29 5.36 -8.00
N GLY A 31 -5.45 5.02 -8.60
CA GLY A 31 -5.56 4.11 -9.73
C GLY A 31 -5.24 4.69 -11.09
N ALA A 32 -4.98 6.02 -11.19
CA ALA A 32 -4.72 6.68 -12.46
C ALA A 32 -3.27 6.55 -12.96
N SER A 33 -2.35 6.00 -12.16
CA SER A 33 -0.94 5.89 -12.55
C SER A 33 -0.19 4.80 -11.76
N GLY A 34 1.03 4.51 -12.21
CA GLY A 34 1.99 3.69 -11.48
C GLY A 34 1.44 2.32 -11.04
N ILE A 35 1.70 1.96 -9.80
CA ILE A 35 1.30 0.67 -9.22
C ILE A 35 -0.22 0.49 -9.25
N GLY A 36 -1.00 1.54 -8.93
CA GLY A 36 -2.46 1.46 -8.94
C GLY A 36 -3.04 1.14 -10.32
N ALA A 37 -2.54 1.81 -11.36
CA ALA A 37 -2.94 1.51 -12.75
C ALA A 37 -2.49 0.12 -13.20
N GLY A 38 -1.31 -0.35 -12.77
CA GLY A 38 -0.83 -1.70 -13.02
C GLY A 38 -1.71 -2.77 -12.36
N CYS A 39 -2.12 -2.54 -11.12
CA CYS A 39 -3.09 -3.41 -10.45
C CYS A 39 -4.44 -3.41 -11.18
N ALA A 40 -4.95 -2.24 -11.57
CA ALA A 40 -6.21 -2.15 -12.33
C ALA A 40 -6.13 -2.97 -13.61
N LYS A 41 -5.05 -2.84 -14.39
CA LYS A 41 -4.81 -3.63 -15.59
C LYS A 41 -4.87 -5.13 -15.28
N LEU A 42 -4.10 -5.61 -14.32
CA LEU A 42 -4.06 -7.03 -13.95
C LEU A 42 -5.47 -7.56 -13.66
N PHE A 43 -6.22 -6.89 -12.81
CA PHE A 43 -7.55 -7.34 -12.40
C PHE A 43 -8.55 -7.35 -13.57
N VAL A 44 -8.54 -6.32 -14.41
CA VAL A 44 -9.43 -6.24 -15.58
C VAL A 44 -9.07 -7.33 -16.60
N GLU A 45 -7.78 -7.59 -16.88
CA GLU A 45 -7.33 -8.66 -17.75
C GLU A 45 -7.80 -10.04 -17.30
N HIS A 46 -8.00 -10.23 -15.99
CA HIS A 46 -8.46 -11.48 -15.40
C HIS A 46 -9.98 -11.51 -15.09
N GLY A 47 -10.75 -10.55 -15.61
CA GLY A 47 -12.21 -10.60 -15.53
C GLY A 47 -12.82 -10.07 -14.23
N ALA A 48 -12.10 -9.25 -13.47
CA ALA A 48 -12.64 -8.56 -12.30
C ALA A 48 -13.46 -7.32 -12.67
N HIS A 49 -14.29 -6.85 -11.73
CA HIS A 49 -14.99 -5.57 -11.79
C HIS A 49 -14.18 -4.54 -11.01
N VAL A 50 -13.58 -3.58 -11.68
CA VAL A 50 -12.63 -2.64 -11.10
C VAL A 50 -13.20 -1.22 -11.08
N VAL A 51 -13.11 -0.57 -9.94
CA VAL A 51 -13.27 0.88 -9.80
C VAL A 51 -11.92 1.46 -9.43
N ILE A 52 -11.38 2.33 -10.27
CA ILE A 52 -10.23 3.16 -9.92
C ILE A 52 -10.69 4.53 -9.44
N ALA A 53 -10.05 5.03 -8.41
CA ALA A 53 -10.33 6.35 -7.84
C ALA A 53 -9.03 7.16 -7.73
N ASP A 54 -9.06 8.40 -8.20
CA ASP A 54 -7.86 9.25 -8.22
C ASP A 54 -8.26 10.73 -8.20
N PHE A 55 -7.32 11.58 -7.79
CA PHE A 55 -7.47 13.03 -7.87
C PHE A 55 -7.34 13.55 -9.31
N ASN A 56 -6.56 12.85 -10.13
CA ASN A 56 -6.30 13.25 -11.52
C ASN A 56 -7.33 12.62 -12.48
N GLU A 57 -8.38 13.39 -12.77
CA GLU A 57 -9.46 12.93 -13.64
C GLU A 57 -8.99 12.59 -15.06
N GLN A 58 -8.09 13.37 -15.60
CA GLN A 58 -7.63 13.18 -16.99
C GLN A 58 -6.90 11.84 -17.12
N LEU A 59 -5.96 11.56 -16.21
CA LEU A 59 -5.23 10.29 -16.20
C LEU A 59 -6.16 9.12 -15.87
N GLY A 60 -7.10 9.29 -14.93
CA GLY A 60 -8.06 8.24 -14.59
C GLY A 60 -8.93 7.82 -15.78
N LYS A 61 -9.47 8.78 -16.53
CA LYS A 61 -10.23 8.53 -17.76
C LYS A 61 -9.38 7.85 -18.84
N ALA A 62 -8.13 8.27 -19.02
CA ALA A 62 -7.21 7.64 -19.97
C ALA A 62 -6.90 6.16 -19.62
N VAL A 63 -6.79 5.83 -18.32
CA VAL A 63 -6.63 4.43 -17.87
C VAL A 63 -7.88 3.61 -18.21
N VAL A 64 -9.09 4.15 -18.01
CA VAL A 64 -10.34 3.48 -18.38
C VAL A 64 -10.36 3.21 -19.87
N GLU A 65 -10.16 4.22 -20.72
CA GLU A 65 -10.13 4.08 -22.18
C GLU A 65 -9.13 3.01 -22.65
N LYS A 66 -7.96 2.95 -22.01
CA LYS A 66 -6.91 1.97 -22.35
C LYS A 66 -7.29 0.53 -22.00
N LEU A 67 -8.07 0.32 -20.94
CA LEU A 67 -8.41 -1.00 -20.40
C LEU A 67 -9.84 -1.44 -20.76
N GLU A 68 -10.62 -0.57 -21.39
CA GLU A 68 -11.96 -0.88 -21.87
C GLU A 68 -11.90 -1.99 -22.94
N GLY A 69 -12.89 -2.88 -22.93
CA GLY A 69 -12.95 -4.02 -23.85
C GLY A 69 -12.11 -5.24 -23.45
N LEU A 70 -11.37 -5.19 -22.34
CA LEU A 70 -10.76 -6.39 -21.74
C LEU A 70 -11.83 -7.28 -21.08
N LYS A 71 -11.41 -8.40 -20.46
CA LYS A 71 -12.33 -9.41 -19.91
C LYS A 71 -13.23 -8.90 -18.78
N GLY A 72 -12.71 -8.00 -17.95
CA GLY A 72 -13.42 -7.40 -16.80
C GLY A 72 -14.08 -6.08 -17.17
N THR A 73 -14.52 -5.35 -16.13
CA THR A 73 -15.04 -3.98 -16.28
C THR A 73 -14.17 -3.01 -15.51
N ILE A 74 -14.10 -1.77 -16.00
CA ILE A 74 -13.37 -0.70 -15.30
C ILE A 74 -14.18 0.59 -15.32
N HIS A 75 -14.17 1.28 -14.18
CA HIS A 75 -14.80 2.60 -14.00
C HIS A 75 -13.86 3.53 -13.24
N PHE A 76 -14.03 4.82 -13.46
CA PHE A 76 -13.28 5.86 -12.77
C PHE A 76 -14.18 6.72 -11.89
N ILE A 77 -13.71 7.06 -10.69
CA ILE A 77 -14.33 8.00 -9.75
C ILE A 77 -13.30 9.05 -9.32
N PRO A 78 -13.58 10.36 -9.46
CA PRO A 78 -12.70 11.38 -8.90
C PRO A 78 -12.75 11.35 -7.37
N VAL A 79 -11.58 11.45 -6.71
CA VAL A 79 -11.48 11.48 -5.25
C VAL A 79 -10.30 12.31 -4.76
N ASP A 80 -10.52 13.15 -3.76
CA ASP A 80 -9.47 13.63 -2.88
C ASP A 80 -9.46 12.78 -1.60
N VAL A 81 -8.47 11.89 -1.47
CA VAL A 81 -8.36 10.99 -0.31
C VAL A 81 -8.05 11.72 0.99
N THR A 82 -7.66 13.00 0.96
CA THR A 82 -7.48 13.82 2.16
C THR A 82 -8.80 14.34 2.72
N SER A 83 -9.86 14.32 1.91
CA SER A 83 -11.21 14.73 2.30
C SER A 83 -12.06 13.52 2.68
N PHE A 84 -12.45 13.45 3.95
CA PHE A 84 -13.36 12.40 4.43
C PHE A 84 -14.69 12.38 3.66
N THR A 85 -15.25 13.57 3.35
CA THR A 85 -16.48 13.70 2.56
C THR A 85 -16.32 13.16 1.15
N SER A 86 -15.18 13.45 0.49
CA SER A 86 -14.85 12.91 -0.83
C SER A 86 -14.71 11.40 -0.80
N GLN A 87 -14.05 10.84 0.22
CA GLN A 87 -13.94 9.39 0.36
C GLN A 87 -15.31 8.73 0.61
N LYS A 88 -16.18 9.30 1.43
CA LYS A 88 -17.55 8.80 1.59
C LYS A 88 -18.30 8.73 0.27
N ALA A 89 -18.23 9.79 -0.53
CA ALA A 89 -18.86 9.84 -1.85
C ALA A 89 -18.25 8.79 -2.80
N MET A 90 -16.93 8.64 -2.81
CA MET A 90 -16.24 7.61 -3.59
C MET A 90 -16.77 6.20 -3.24
N PHE A 91 -16.86 5.84 -1.97
CA PHE A 91 -17.37 4.52 -1.57
C PHE A 91 -18.82 4.33 -1.96
N ALA A 92 -19.70 5.32 -1.74
CA ALA A 92 -21.10 5.25 -2.16
C ALA A 92 -21.23 5.01 -3.67
N ASN A 93 -20.48 5.75 -4.48
CA ASN A 93 -20.49 5.60 -5.93
C ASN A 93 -19.89 4.25 -6.37
N ALA A 94 -18.82 3.78 -5.72
CA ALA A 94 -18.23 2.47 -6.02
C ALA A 94 -19.22 1.33 -5.75
N LEU A 95 -19.95 1.38 -4.63
CA LEU A 95 -20.99 0.40 -4.30
C LEU A 95 -22.17 0.43 -5.27
N ALA A 96 -22.51 1.59 -5.83
CA ALA A 96 -23.56 1.71 -6.86
C ALA A 96 -23.12 1.13 -8.23
N ILE A 97 -21.82 1.14 -8.52
CA ILE A 97 -21.25 0.64 -9.78
C ILE A 97 -20.96 -0.87 -9.70
N LEU A 98 -20.40 -1.32 -8.58
CA LEU A 98 -19.96 -2.71 -8.43
C LEU A 98 -21.13 -3.68 -8.24
N PRO A 99 -21.09 -4.87 -8.86
CA PRO A 99 -22.15 -5.87 -8.72
C PRO A 99 -22.39 -6.25 -7.27
N GLY A 100 -23.65 -6.33 -6.87
CA GLY A 100 -24.05 -6.73 -5.50
C GLY A 100 -23.73 -5.71 -4.42
N SER A 101 -23.33 -4.49 -4.79
CA SER A 101 -23.06 -3.37 -3.86
C SER A 101 -22.11 -3.73 -2.72
N GLU A 102 -21.02 -4.44 -3.06
CA GLU A 102 -19.95 -4.80 -2.12
C GLU A 102 -18.58 -4.66 -2.77
N ILE A 103 -17.55 -4.60 -1.94
CA ILE A 103 -16.14 -4.58 -2.32
C ILE A 103 -15.47 -5.85 -1.78
N ASP A 104 -14.80 -6.61 -2.64
CA ASP A 104 -14.02 -7.79 -2.25
C ASP A 104 -12.57 -7.43 -1.95
N VAL A 105 -12.03 -6.46 -2.70
CA VAL A 105 -10.63 -6.08 -2.62
C VAL A 105 -10.51 -4.56 -2.56
N LEU A 106 -9.82 -4.06 -1.53
CA LEU A 106 -9.40 -2.66 -1.45
C LEU A 106 -7.88 -2.57 -1.59
N ILE A 107 -7.42 -1.70 -2.48
CA ILE A 107 -6.00 -1.36 -2.66
C ILE A 107 -5.84 0.15 -2.51
N PRO A 108 -5.57 0.67 -1.30
CA PRO A 108 -5.33 2.08 -1.08
C PRO A 108 -3.91 2.41 -1.53
N CYS A 109 -3.76 2.81 -2.80
CA CYS A 109 -2.49 3.06 -3.48
C CYS A 109 -2.18 4.56 -3.64
N ALA A 110 -3.13 5.44 -3.28
CA ALA A 110 -2.92 6.90 -3.38
C ALA A 110 -1.79 7.35 -2.47
N VAL A 111 -0.76 7.94 -3.06
CA VAL A 111 0.41 8.45 -2.35
C VAL A 111 1.03 9.60 -3.14
N VAL A 112 1.62 10.53 -2.44
CA VAL A 112 2.54 11.52 -3.00
C VAL A 112 3.83 11.47 -2.20
N MET A 113 4.95 11.67 -2.88
CA MET A 113 6.23 11.85 -2.22
C MET A 113 6.27 13.29 -1.71
N GLY A 114 6.45 13.49 -0.40
CA GLY A 114 6.81 14.77 0.17
C GLY A 114 8.19 15.20 -0.34
N GLY A 115 8.51 16.47 -0.21
CA GLY A 115 9.83 16.99 -0.57
C GLY A 115 10.94 16.42 0.31
N PHE A 116 12.19 16.53 -0.16
CA PHE A 116 13.33 16.35 0.71
C PHE A 116 13.43 17.54 1.67
N TRP A 117 13.68 17.24 2.95
CA TRP A 117 13.84 18.29 3.95
C TRP A 117 15.31 18.73 4.00
N ASP A 118 15.52 20.05 3.96
CA ASP A 118 16.83 20.64 4.16
C ASP A 118 17.10 20.79 5.67
N TYR A 119 18.10 20.08 6.16
CA TYR A 119 18.53 20.13 7.56
C TYR A 119 19.62 21.19 7.82
N THR A 120 19.89 22.10 6.89
CA THR A 120 20.86 23.18 7.10
C THR A 120 20.42 24.03 8.32
N PRO A 121 21.23 24.13 9.37
CA PRO A 121 20.87 24.92 10.54
C PRO A 121 20.58 26.38 10.20
N GLN A 122 19.49 26.89 10.74
CA GLN A 122 19.08 28.28 10.59
C GLN A 122 19.09 28.97 11.97
N PRO A 123 19.31 30.30 12.04
CA PRO A 123 19.27 31.01 13.30
C PRO A 123 17.87 30.98 13.91
N ALA A 124 17.77 30.94 15.25
CA ALA A 124 16.49 30.92 15.94
C ALA A 124 15.60 32.14 15.65
N SER A 125 16.20 33.28 15.27
CA SER A 125 15.46 34.47 14.85
C SER A 125 14.59 34.24 13.60
N SER A 126 14.86 33.21 12.81
CA SER A 126 14.02 32.83 11.67
C SER A 126 12.61 32.43 12.10
N LEU A 127 12.43 31.91 13.33
CA LEU A 127 11.12 31.54 13.85
C LEU A 127 10.18 32.73 14.09
N THR A 128 10.72 33.92 14.30
CA THR A 128 9.96 35.15 14.56
C THR A 128 10.06 36.14 13.42
N SER A 129 10.83 35.85 12.38
CA SER A 129 11.01 36.72 11.23
C SER A 129 9.74 36.79 10.40
N THR A 130 9.40 37.97 9.92
CA THR A 130 8.36 38.21 8.91
C THR A 130 8.95 38.38 7.50
N ASP A 131 10.27 38.38 7.37
CA ASP A 131 10.96 38.43 6.08
C ASP A 131 10.86 37.06 5.38
N PRO A 132 10.23 36.99 4.18
CA PRO A 132 10.08 35.73 3.45
C PRO A 132 11.41 35.03 3.11
N GLN A 133 12.53 35.74 3.10
CA GLN A 133 13.84 35.14 2.76
C GLN A 133 14.52 34.45 3.97
N ILE A 134 14.13 34.81 5.19
CA ILE A 134 14.75 34.31 6.42
C ILE A 134 13.74 33.73 7.42
N THR A 135 12.45 33.69 7.06
CA THR A 135 11.41 33.10 7.91
C THR A 135 11.50 31.58 7.93
N ALA A 136 11.04 30.99 9.01
CA ALA A 136 10.95 29.53 9.11
C ALA A 136 10.05 28.94 8.02
N VAL A 137 10.51 27.86 7.41
CA VAL A 137 9.75 27.12 6.38
C VAL A 137 8.88 26.07 7.04
N GLU A 138 7.62 25.98 6.68
CA GLU A 138 6.72 24.95 7.17
C GLU A 138 7.14 23.56 6.62
N PRO A 139 7.34 22.56 7.48
CA PRO A 139 7.62 21.20 7.01
C PRO A 139 6.49 20.63 6.16
N PRO A 140 6.79 19.88 5.08
CA PRO A 140 5.76 19.29 4.23
C PRO A 140 4.96 18.23 4.99
N THR A 141 3.63 18.25 4.82
CA THR A 141 2.72 17.28 5.45
C THR A 141 1.79 16.61 4.44
N ARG A 142 1.90 16.98 3.16
CA ARG A 142 1.01 16.46 2.10
C ARG A 142 1.11 14.94 1.93
N GLY A 143 2.31 14.38 2.07
CA GLY A 143 2.54 12.93 2.03
C GLY A 143 1.81 12.21 3.15
N LEU A 144 1.87 12.74 4.38
CA LEU A 144 1.13 12.20 5.53
C LEU A 144 -0.39 12.25 5.32
N GLN A 145 -0.89 13.38 4.82
CA GLN A 145 -2.33 13.55 4.55
C GLN A 145 -2.84 12.58 3.49
N VAL A 146 -2.14 12.46 2.37
CA VAL A 146 -2.54 11.58 1.26
C VAL A 146 -2.24 10.12 1.60
N GLY A 147 -1.00 9.80 1.89
CA GLY A 147 -0.52 8.42 1.94
C GLY A 147 -0.81 7.71 3.26
N LEU A 148 -0.89 8.42 4.40
CA LEU A 148 -1.20 7.80 5.68
C LEU A 148 -2.66 8.02 6.06
N LEU A 149 -3.10 9.26 6.21
CA LEU A 149 -4.46 9.55 6.65
C LEU A 149 -5.50 9.11 5.60
N GLY A 150 -5.22 9.34 4.31
CA GLY A 150 -6.05 8.85 3.21
C GLY A 150 -6.18 7.33 3.20
N THR A 151 -5.08 6.60 3.38
CA THR A 151 -5.06 5.12 3.49
C THR A 151 -5.83 4.65 4.72
N TYR A 152 -5.63 5.29 5.87
CA TYR A 152 -6.34 4.99 7.12
C TYR A 152 -7.86 5.09 6.95
N HIS A 153 -8.35 6.21 6.43
CA HIS A 153 -9.79 6.40 6.18
C HIS A 153 -10.32 5.37 5.19
N SER A 154 -9.61 5.14 4.07
CA SER A 154 -10.03 4.17 3.05
C SER A 154 -10.17 2.77 3.64
N ALA A 155 -9.18 2.31 4.40
CA ALA A 155 -9.18 0.97 4.97
C ALA A 155 -10.33 0.78 5.98
N LEU A 156 -10.53 1.74 6.89
CA LEU A 156 -11.57 1.62 7.92
C LEU A 156 -12.98 1.78 7.36
N LEU A 157 -13.20 2.70 6.41
CA LEU A 157 -14.51 2.85 5.75
C LEU A 157 -14.86 1.58 4.96
N CYS A 158 -13.92 1.05 4.19
CA CYS A 158 -14.14 -0.16 3.42
C CYS A 158 -14.47 -1.36 4.31
N ALA A 159 -13.64 -1.61 5.32
CA ALA A 159 -13.86 -2.71 6.26
C ALA A 159 -15.22 -2.62 6.97
N LYS A 160 -15.60 -1.43 7.41
CA LYS A 160 -16.82 -1.24 8.19
C LYS A 160 -18.10 -1.27 7.37
N TYR A 161 -18.09 -0.71 6.15
CA TYR A 161 -19.33 -0.40 5.43
C TYR A 161 -19.46 -1.07 4.06
N CYS A 162 -18.36 -1.57 3.47
CA CYS A 162 -18.37 -1.92 2.06
C CYS A 162 -18.06 -3.39 1.77
N MET A 163 -17.58 -4.14 2.76
CA MET A 163 -17.22 -5.56 2.59
C MET A 163 -18.31 -6.55 2.97
N GLY A 164 -19.54 -6.08 3.28
CA GLY A 164 -20.66 -6.96 3.59
C GLY A 164 -20.37 -7.90 4.76
N LEU A 165 -19.62 -7.41 5.76
CA LEU A 165 -19.23 -8.21 6.92
C LEU A 165 -20.44 -8.37 7.83
N HIS A 166 -21.07 -9.53 7.77
CA HIS A 166 -22.03 -9.93 8.79
C HIS A 166 -21.24 -10.35 10.02
N THR A 167 -21.32 -9.57 11.09
CA THR A 167 -20.75 -9.99 12.36
C THR A 167 -21.47 -11.27 12.79
N GLN A 168 -20.73 -12.27 13.24
CA GLN A 168 -21.33 -13.51 13.80
C GLN A 168 -22.31 -13.22 14.95
N GLN A 169 -22.28 -12.01 15.51
CA GLN A 169 -23.19 -11.53 16.56
C GLN A 169 -24.61 -11.23 16.05
N ASP A 170 -24.79 -10.99 14.76
CA ASP A 170 -26.11 -10.68 14.17
C ASP A 170 -26.86 -11.94 13.72
N SER A 171 -26.21 -13.11 13.77
CA SER A 171 -26.85 -14.39 13.47
C SER A 171 -27.33 -15.08 14.76
N PRO A 172 -28.61 -15.48 14.83
CA PRO A 172 -29.12 -16.30 15.94
C PRO A 172 -28.42 -17.67 16.05
N ASN A 173 -27.65 -18.06 15.02
CA ASN A 173 -26.83 -19.26 14.98
C ASN A 173 -25.49 -18.93 14.32
N PRO A 174 -24.48 -18.39 15.07
CA PRO A 174 -23.21 -18.06 14.50
C PRO A 174 -22.55 -19.31 13.95
N ALA A 175 -22.17 -19.27 12.65
CA ALA A 175 -21.42 -20.34 12.04
C ALA A 175 -20.09 -20.55 12.79
N PRO A 176 -19.59 -21.79 12.95
CA PRO A 176 -18.30 -22.03 13.57
C PRO A 176 -17.22 -21.26 12.80
N SER A 177 -16.18 -20.81 13.51
CA SER A 177 -15.07 -20.01 12.93
C SER A 177 -14.37 -20.69 11.75
N SER A 178 -14.55 -22.01 11.58
CA SER A 178 -14.12 -22.80 10.43
C SER A 178 -14.91 -22.50 9.14
N ALA A 179 -16.05 -21.81 9.22
CA ALA A 179 -16.89 -21.44 8.09
C ALA A 179 -16.64 -20.01 7.57
N LEU A 180 -15.69 -19.26 8.14
CA LEU A 180 -15.32 -17.95 7.63
C LEU A 180 -14.70 -18.10 6.23
N GLN A 181 -15.38 -17.53 5.24
CA GLN A 181 -14.82 -17.44 3.89
C GLN A 181 -13.89 -16.22 3.84
N PHE A 182 -12.59 -16.47 3.69
CA PHE A 182 -11.58 -15.43 3.54
C PHE A 182 -11.51 -14.91 2.09
N ASP A 183 -12.65 -14.44 1.59
CA ASP A 183 -12.79 -13.98 0.19
C ASP A 183 -12.46 -12.50 0.00
N LYS A 184 -12.39 -11.75 1.10
CA LYS A 184 -12.18 -10.31 1.06
C LYS A 184 -10.80 -9.94 1.55
N SER A 185 -10.22 -8.89 0.97
CA SER A 185 -8.85 -8.49 1.33
C SER A 185 -8.61 -6.98 1.21
N ILE A 186 -7.75 -6.48 2.08
CA ILE A 186 -7.17 -5.12 2.02
C ILE A 186 -5.67 -5.28 1.79
N ILE A 187 -5.16 -4.70 0.71
CA ILE A 187 -3.75 -4.77 0.35
C ILE A 187 -3.13 -3.39 0.53
N LEU A 188 -2.39 -3.20 1.61
CA LEU A 188 -1.74 -1.92 1.93
C LEU A 188 -0.42 -1.78 1.17
N LEU A 189 -0.19 -0.60 0.60
CA LEU A 189 1.06 -0.28 -0.10
C LEU A 189 2.03 0.42 0.86
N GLY A 190 2.87 -0.38 1.51
CA GLY A 190 4.04 0.08 2.25
C GLY A 190 5.19 0.49 1.32
N SER A 191 6.38 0.25 1.76
CA SER A 191 7.68 0.41 1.07
C SER A 191 8.74 -0.28 1.92
N LEU A 192 9.93 -0.52 1.40
CA LEU A 192 11.08 -0.82 2.26
C LEU A 192 11.33 0.29 3.30
N ALA A 193 10.92 1.52 3.01
CA ALA A 193 10.90 2.61 3.99
C ALA A 193 9.93 2.39 5.17
N SER A 194 9.08 1.36 5.14
CA SER A 194 8.29 0.91 6.30
C SER A 194 9.12 0.13 7.32
N TYR A 195 10.35 -0.24 6.98
CA TYR A 195 11.27 -1.05 7.80
C TYR A 195 12.59 -0.35 8.09
N GLY A 196 12.96 0.61 7.26
CA GLY A 196 14.13 1.45 7.43
C GLY A 196 13.80 2.92 7.20
N SER A 197 14.83 3.76 7.09
CA SER A 197 14.66 5.18 6.80
C SER A 197 15.05 5.50 5.36
N LEU A 198 14.29 6.39 4.72
CA LEU A 198 14.71 7.01 3.47
C LEU A 198 15.43 8.32 3.83
N PRO A 199 16.76 8.39 3.66
CA PRO A 199 17.52 9.59 4.01
C PRO A 199 17.00 10.84 3.29
N GLY A 200 16.89 11.94 4.03
CA GLY A 200 16.39 13.22 3.50
C GLY A 200 14.86 13.30 3.34
N SER A 201 14.12 12.21 3.60
CA SER A 201 12.65 12.19 3.44
C SER A 201 11.93 11.70 4.71
N PRO A 202 11.95 12.49 5.79
CA PRO A 202 11.35 12.11 7.06
C PRO A 202 9.83 11.93 6.96
N GLU A 203 9.16 12.76 6.18
CA GLU A 203 7.71 12.68 5.96
C GLU A 203 7.32 11.33 5.32
N TYR A 204 8.01 10.93 4.24
CA TYR A 204 7.77 9.66 3.55
C TYR A 204 8.04 8.47 4.48
N THR A 205 9.14 8.50 5.22
CA THR A 205 9.48 7.48 6.21
C THR A 205 8.39 7.35 7.26
N ALA A 206 7.98 8.47 7.88
CA ALA A 206 6.91 8.47 8.88
C ALA A 206 5.58 7.93 8.32
N MET A 207 5.21 8.33 7.10
CA MET A 207 4.03 7.82 6.40
C MET A 207 4.09 6.29 6.23
N LYS A 208 5.22 5.75 5.76
CA LYS A 208 5.36 4.32 5.48
C LYS A 208 5.47 3.47 6.76
N TRP A 209 6.08 3.99 7.81
CA TRP A 209 6.02 3.36 9.14
C TRP A 209 4.60 3.37 9.70
N GLY A 210 3.85 4.47 9.53
CA GLY A 210 2.44 4.55 9.89
C GLY A 210 1.58 3.53 9.13
N THR A 211 1.83 3.34 7.83
CA THR A 211 1.16 2.31 7.02
C THR A 211 1.43 0.90 7.55
N ARG A 212 2.68 0.61 7.97
CA ARG A 212 3.01 -0.66 8.62
C ARG A 212 2.31 -0.82 9.97
N GLY A 213 2.24 0.24 10.78
CA GLY A 213 1.48 0.23 12.02
C GLY A 213 0.00 -0.10 11.80
N LEU A 214 -0.61 0.52 10.78
CA LEU A 214 -1.98 0.24 10.36
C LEU A 214 -2.16 -1.21 9.91
N PHE A 215 -1.25 -1.73 9.08
CA PHE A 215 -1.24 -3.14 8.65
C PHE A 215 -1.25 -4.08 9.85
N ARG A 216 -0.36 -3.87 10.81
CA ARG A 216 -0.23 -4.73 12.00
C ARG A 216 -1.48 -4.71 12.88
N SER A 217 -2.14 -3.57 13.00
CA SER A 217 -3.40 -3.44 13.73
C SER A 217 -4.55 -4.15 12.99
N LEU A 218 -4.76 -3.81 11.72
CA LEU A 218 -5.91 -4.30 10.97
C LEU A 218 -5.89 -5.82 10.74
N ARG A 219 -4.72 -6.44 10.51
CA ARG A 219 -4.64 -7.88 10.28
C ARG A 219 -5.10 -8.72 11.47
N SER A 220 -4.90 -8.24 12.70
CA SER A 220 -5.34 -8.93 13.91
C SER A 220 -6.82 -8.69 14.22
N GLU A 221 -7.32 -7.49 13.91
CA GLU A 221 -8.71 -7.13 14.15
C GLU A 221 -9.65 -7.76 13.10
N LEU A 222 -9.29 -7.64 11.82
CA LEU A 222 -10.18 -8.01 10.72
C LEU A 222 -10.21 -9.52 10.43
N VAL A 223 -9.25 -10.29 10.90
CA VAL A 223 -9.24 -11.75 10.73
C VAL A 223 -10.52 -12.40 11.27
N ARG A 224 -11.10 -11.84 12.32
CA ARG A 224 -12.35 -12.34 12.94
C ARG A 224 -13.58 -12.09 12.06
N THR A 225 -13.47 -11.22 11.09
CA THR A 225 -14.54 -10.86 10.15
C THR A 225 -14.38 -11.56 8.80
N GLY A 226 -13.35 -12.38 8.61
CA GLY A 226 -13.04 -13.03 7.34
C GLY A 226 -12.34 -12.11 6.32
N VAL A 227 -11.90 -10.93 6.72
CA VAL A 227 -11.10 -10.03 5.87
C VAL A 227 -9.62 -10.29 6.11
N ARG A 228 -8.91 -10.54 5.03
CA ARG A 228 -7.45 -10.67 5.03
C ARG A 228 -6.80 -9.30 4.84
N VAL A 229 -5.72 -9.05 5.54
CA VAL A 229 -4.96 -7.80 5.39
C VAL A 229 -3.51 -8.15 5.09
N HIS A 230 -2.98 -7.61 4.02
CA HIS A 230 -1.59 -7.80 3.59
C HIS A 230 -0.91 -6.45 3.34
N MET A 231 0.40 -6.46 3.32
CA MET A 231 1.19 -5.28 2.97
C MET A 231 2.27 -5.64 1.94
N LEU A 232 2.43 -4.80 0.94
CA LEU A 232 3.59 -4.84 0.05
C LEU A 232 4.59 -3.75 0.46
N ALA A 233 5.85 -4.10 0.42
CA ALA A 233 6.97 -3.21 0.70
C ALA A 233 7.91 -3.17 -0.53
N PRO A 234 7.49 -2.54 -1.64
CA PRO A 234 8.35 -2.46 -2.81
C PRO A 234 9.62 -1.65 -2.52
N THR A 235 10.69 -1.99 -3.24
CA THR A 235 11.83 -1.11 -3.46
C THR A 235 11.43 0.03 -4.40
N PHE A 236 12.39 0.67 -5.06
CA PHE A 236 12.08 1.66 -6.07
C PHE A 236 11.35 1.03 -7.25
N VAL A 237 10.23 1.64 -7.65
CA VAL A 237 9.44 1.27 -8.82
C VAL A 237 9.40 2.47 -9.76
N GLU A 238 9.65 2.26 -11.04
CA GLU A 238 9.57 3.34 -12.03
C GLU A 238 8.11 3.73 -12.27
N THR A 239 7.77 4.90 -11.81
CA THR A 239 6.42 5.47 -11.89
C THR A 239 6.54 6.99 -12.11
N PRO A 240 5.46 7.68 -12.48
CA PRO A 240 5.49 9.14 -12.54
C PRO A 240 5.97 9.81 -11.24
N MET A 241 5.68 9.23 -10.09
CA MET A 241 6.11 9.73 -8.79
C MET A 241 7.63 9.69 -8.60
N THR A 242 8.29 8.69 -9.13
CA THR A 242 9.75 8.46 -8.98
C THR A 242 10.57 8.99 -10.15
N ALA A 243 9.93 9.46 -11.22
CA ALA A 243 10.59 9.87 -12.46
C ALA A 243 11.75 10.85 -12.25
N GLY A 244 11.60 11.80 -11.32
CA GLY A 244 12.63 12.79 -11.03
C GLY A 244 13.89 12.25 -10.34
N ILE A 245 13.82 11.10 -9.68
CA ILE A 245 14.95 10.50 -8.94
C ILE A 245 15.57 9.29 -9.67
N VAL A 246 14.84 8.69 -10.61
CA VAL A 246 15.27 7.49 -11.36
C VAL A 246 16.64 7.65 -12.00
N PRO A 247 16.96 8.75 -12.75
CA PRO A 247 18.29 8.87 -13.39
C PRO A 247 19.42 8.77 -12.38
N GLY A 248 19.36 9.53 -11.30
CA GLY A 248 20.41 9.52 -10.28
C GLY A 248 20.53 8.20 -9.49
N LEU A 249 19.44 7.44 -9.38
CA LEU A 249 19.47 6.11 -8.78
C LEU A 249 20.11 5.09 -9.73
N ARG A 250 19.81 5.15 -11.02
CA ARG A 250 20.41 4.28 -12.04
C ARG A 250 21.93 4.48 -12.16
N GLU A 251 22.40 5.73 -12.13
CA GLU A 251 23.83 6.04 -12.10
C GLU A 251 24.54 5.40 -10.90
N LYS A 252 23.83 5.18 -9.80
CA LYS A 252 24.35 4.51 -8.59
C LYS A 252 24.19 3.00 -8.62
N GLY A 253 23.71 2.43 -9.74
CA GLY A 253 23.51 0.99 -9.87
C GLY A 253 22.29 0.45 -9.09
N VAL A 254 21.33 1.32 -8.69
CA VAL A 254 20.14 0.88 -7.99
C VAL A 254 19.19 0.17 -8.96
N GLY A 255 18.78 -1.06 -8.61
CA GLY A 255 17.77 -1.81 -9.33
C GLY A 255 16.36 -1.35 -9.00
N PHE A 256 15.41 -1.61 -9.92
CA PHE A 256 14.02 -1.21 -9.79
C PHE A 256 13.11 -2.43 -9.92
N ALA A 257 12.14 -2.55 -9.02
CA ALA A 257 11.01 -3.46 -9.23
C ALA A 257 10.11 -2.90 -10.34
N THR A 258 9.40 -3.78 -11.03
CA THR A 258 8.45 -3.37 -12.06
C THR A 258 7.05 -3.17 -11.49
N VAL A 259 6.24 -2.36 -12.16
CA VAL A 259 4.81 -2.23 -11.82
C VAL A 259 4.12 -3.58 -11.92
N GLU A 260 4.48 -4.37 -12.92
CA GLU A 260 3.95 -5.71 -13.18
C GLU A 260 4.31 -6.69 -12.06
N SER A 261 5.54 -6.65 -11.54
CA SER A 261 5.93 -7.52 -10.41
C SER A 261 5.13 -7.20 -9.16
N VAL A 262 4.94 -5.91 -8.85
CA VAL A 262 4.12 -5.49 -7.70
C VAL A 262 2.66 -5.91 -7.89
N ALA A 263 2.07 -5.65 -9.05
CA ALA A 263 0.70 -6.05 -9.37
C ALA A 263 0.51 -7.58 -9.32
N GLY A 264 1.49 -8.33 -9.82
CA GLY A 264 1.50 -9.80 -9.76
C GLY A 264 1.44 -10.33 -8.32
N VAL A 265 2.20 -9.74 -7.40
CA VAL A 265 2.11 -10.10 -5.97
C VAL A 265 0.74 -9.75 -5.40
N VAL A 266 0.17 -8.58 -5.72
CA VAL A 266 -1.20 -8.22 -5.32
C VAL A 266 -2.22 -9.26 -5.79
N GLY A 267 -2.16 -9.67 -7.05
CA GLY A 267 -3.06 -10.68 -7.61
C GLY A 267 -2.98 -12.01 -6.86
N ARG A 268 -1.76 -12.47 -6.53
CA ARG A 268 -1.56 -13.69 -5.73
C ARG A 268 -2.14 -13.58 -4.33
N LEU A 269 -1.90 -12.48 -3.62
CA LEU A 269 -2.44 -12.27 -2.29
C LEU A 269 -3.97 -12.26 -2.27
N VAL A 270 -4.59 -11.80 -3.34
CA VAL A 270 -6.04 -11.86 -3.51
C VAL A 270 -6.50 -13.29 -3.79
N GLY A 271 -5.82 -14.02 -4.66
CA GLY A 271 -6.16 -15.38 -5.07
C GLY A 271 -5.94 -16.42 -3.96
N GLU A 272 -4.87 -16.31 -3.19
CA GLU A 272 -4.45 -17.28 -2.18
C GLU A 272 -5.18 -17.09 -0.85
N ARG A 273 -6.34 -17.72 -0.72
CA ARG A 273 -7.24 -17.55 0.44
C ARG A 273 -6.65 -18.05 1.78
N GLY A 274 -5.65 -18.91 1.75
CA GLY A 274 -5.00 -19.47 2.94
C GLY A 274 -4.08 -18.50 3.69
N TRP A 275 -3.80 -17.33 3.11
CA TRP A 275 -2.84 -16.38 3.68
C TRP A 275 -3.53 -15.17 4.29
N ASN A 276 -3.08 -14.77 5.47
CA ASN A 276 -3.47 -13.53 6.12
C ASN A 276 -2.30 -12.94 6.91
N GLY A 277 -2.24 -11.63 6.98
CA GLY A 277 -1.28 -10.92 7.82
C GLY A 277 0.17 -10.98 7.32
N ARG A 278 0.38 -11.20 6.02
CA ARG A 278 1.71 -11.31 5.40
C ARG A 278 2.15 -9.98 4.80
N ALA A 279 3.46 -9.71 4.90
CA ALA A 279 4.11 -8.59 4.26
C ALA A 279 5.19 -9.09 3.29
N PHE A 280 5.30 -8.46 2.10
CA PHE A 280 6.23 -8.89 1.05
C PHE A 280 7.08 -7.72 0.59
N ALA A 281 8.41 -7.90 0.62
CA ALA A 281 9.31 -7.01 -0.09
C ALA A 281 9.31 -7.38 -1.58
N VAL A 282 9.07 -6.40 -2.44
CA VAL A 282 9.15 -6.59 -3.90
C VAL A 282 10.42 -5.92 -4.39
N MET A 283 11.39 -6.75 -4.74
CA MET A 283 12.72 -6.37 -5.19
C MET A 283 12.81 -6.39 -6.72
N PRO A 284 13.89 -5.92 -7.34
CA PRO A 284 14.05 -5.96 -8.80
C PRO A 284 13.88 -7.36 -9.41
N ASP A 285 14.48 -8.36 -8.77
CA ASP A 285 14.61 -9.71 -9.33
C ASP A 285 13.94 -10.79 -8.47
N GLU A 286 13.41 -10.43 -7.31
CA GLU A 286 12.83 -11.37 -6.37
C GLU A 286 11.71 -10.75 -5.53
N VAL A 287 10.91 -11.61 -4.92
CA VAL A 287 9.94 -11.22 -3.90
C VAL A 287 10.27 -11.96 -2.62
N VAL A 288 10.47 -11.22 -1.54
CA VAL A 288 10.83 -11.79 -0.24
C VAL A 288 9.63 -11.72 0.68
N ASP A 289 9.23 -12.87 1.23
CA ASP A 289 8.20 -12.92 2.26
C ASP A 289 8.80 -12.47 3.60
N LEU A 290 8.37 -11.32 4.07
CA LEU A 290 8.75 -10.76 5.37
C LEU A 290 7.98 -11.43 6.52
N CYS A 291 7.13 -12.41 6.20
CA CYS A 291 6.25 -13.09 7.16
C CYS A 291 5.37 -12.10 7.93
N ASP A 292 5.11 -12.43 9.17
CA ASP A 292 4.40 -11.54 10.10
C ASP A 292 5.32 -10.49 10.73
N ASP A 293 6.60 -10.70 10.64
CA ASP A 293 7.69 -9.87 11.15
C ASP A 293 7.40 -9.24 12.53
N HIS A 294 6.83 -10.01 13.43
CA HIS A 294 6.45 -9.57 14.77
C HIS A 294 7.64 -8.99 15.55
N GLU A 295 8.82 -9.57 15.33
CA GLU A 295 10.05 -9.19 16.03
C GLU A 295 10.97 -8.30 15.20
N GLY A 296 10.61 -7.96 13.95
CA GLY A 296 11.44 -7.15 13.07
C GLY A 296 12.68 -7.87 12.52
N LYS A 297 12.83 -9.17 12.73
CA LYS A 297 14.02 -9.93 12.32
C LYS A 297 14.16 -10.06 10.81
N ASN A 298 13.05 -10.36 10.12
CA ASN A 298 13.08 -10.59 8.67
C ASN A 298 13.31 -9.29 7.87
N SER A 299 12.80 -8.17 8.37
CA SER A 299 13.06 -6.87 7.76
C SER A 299 14.52 -6.44 7.90
N GLY A 300 15.17 -6.79 9.02
CA GLY A 300 16.60 -6.57 9.23
C GLY A 300 17.44 -7.30 8.20
N ILE A 301 17.12 -8.56 7.90
CA ILE A 301 17.83 -9.37 6.90
C ILE A 301 17.75 -8.72 5.52
N VAL A 302 16.55 -8.31 5.08
CA VAL A 302 16.38 -7.64 3.77
C VAL A 302 17.13 -6.31 3.73
N TRP A 303 17.10 -5.55 4.82
CA TRP A 303 17.80 -4.28 4.93
C TRP A 303 19.32 -4.45 4.88
N ASP A 304 19.85 -5.43 5.62
CA ASP A 304 21.27 -5.77 5.64
C ASP A 304 21.74 -6.26 4.27
N GLU A 305 20.93 -7.07 3.59
CA GLU A 305 21.25 -7.55 2.25
C GLU A 305 21.28 -6.41 1.23
N MET A 306 20.32 -5.51 1.24
CA MET A 306 20.30 -4.33 0.36
C MET A 306 21.49 -3.40 0.63
N THR A 307 21.86 -3.23 1.90
CA THR A 307 23.04 -2.46 2.30
C THR A 307 24.32 -3.15 1.84
N GLY A 308 24.43 -4.47 2.00
CA GLY A 308 25.56 -5.28 1.54
C GLY A 308 25.73 -5.26 0.03
N ARG A 309 24.64 -5.17 -0.74
CA ARG A 309 24.65 -4.98 -2.20
C ARG A 309 24.90 -3.53 -2.63
N GLY A 310 25.10 -2.59 -1.69
CA GLY A 310 25.30 -1.17 -1.97
C GLY A 310 24.05 -0.43 -2.48
N LEU A 311 22.88 -1.07 -2.45
CA LEU A 311 21.60 -0.48 -2.88
C LEU A 311 21.07 0.57 -1.88
N LEU A 312 21.45 0.41 -0.62
CA LEU A 312 21.18 1.38 0.45
C LEU A 312 22.50 1.70 1.17
N LYS A 313 22.64 2.94 1.62
CA LYS A 313 23.72 3.28 2.55
C LYS A 313 23.35 2.75 3.93
N ALA A 314 24.30 2.07 4.60
CA ALA A 314 24.12 1.74 6.00
C ALA A 314 23.79 3.03 6.78
N PRO A 315 22.79 3.01 7.67
CA PRO A 315 22.55 4.14 8.52
C PRO A 315 23.84 4.46 9.31
N PRO A 316 24.17 5.75 9.53
CA PRO A 316 25.33 6.08 10.34
C PRO A 316 25.18 5.40 11.70
N LYS A 317 26.23 4.68 12.13
CA LYS A 317 26.29 4.16 13.49
C LYS A 317 26.35 5.35 14.42
N PHE A 318 25.24 5.65 15.10
CA PHE A 318 25.26 6.59 16.20
C PHE A 318 25.77 5.81 17.43
N ASP A 319 27.00 6.08 17.84
CA ASP A 319 27.45 5.71 19.18
C ASP A 319 26.67 6.57 20.18
N VAL A 320 25.57 6.05 20.67
CA VAL A 320 24.87 6.65 21.80
C VAL A 320 25.74 6.38 23.02
N PRO A 321 26.26 7.40 23.69
CA PRO A 321 27.00 7.20 24.94
C PRO A 321 26.13 6.45 25.93
N LYS A 322 26.63 5.35 26.49
CA LYS A 322 25.90 4.49 27.46
C LYS A 322 25.54 5.20 28.80
N SER A 323 25.75 6.51 28.91
CA SER A 323 25.55 7.30 30.14
C SER A 323 24.16 7.92 30.28
N HIS A 324 23.19 7.62 29.42
CA HIS A 324 21.83 8.21 29.47
C HIS A 324 20.70 7.17 29.25
N ILE A 325 20.86 5.94 29.74
CA ILE A 325 19.78 4.98 29.93
C ILE A 325 19.58 4.73 31.42
#